data_af243ca127d8170a7b0c3e49cbc61150
#
_entry.id   af243ca127d8170a7b0c3e49cbc61150
#
_cell.length_a   1.000
_cell.length_b   1.000
_cell.length_c   1.000
_cell.angle_alpha   90.00
_cell.angle_beta   90.00
_cell.angle_gamma   90.00
#
_symmetry.space_group_name_H-M   'P 1'
#
loop_
_entity.id
_entity.type
_entity.pdbx_description
1 polymer ?
#
loop_
_entity_poly.entity_id
_entity_poly.type
_entity_poly.pdbx_seq_one_letter_code
_entity_poly.pdbx_strand_id
1 'polypeptide(L)'
;MNQVATTEPSSGAEQFLTFVLGGEEYGVTILQVQGIQGWDRCTPIPNTPDYILGVINLRGAIVPIVDLRRRFGMPAAEFGPTTVVIVVRVSTERSERTLGLVVDAVSEVCNVNAGDRQPAPDFGAGIKTDFVKGLATVDKRMVILLDIDRLVSEGLLGELSVH
;
A
#
# COMPACT_ATOMS: atom_id res chain seq x y z
N MET A 1 28.06 -17.84 5.47
CA MET A 1 27.61 -17.31 5.49
C MET A 1 27.04 -16.61 5.34
N ASN A 2 26.84 -16.46 5.13
CA ASN A 2 26.35 -15.75 5.07
C ASN A 2 25.53 -15.29 4.82
N GLN A 3 25.01 -15.65 4.78
CA GLN A 3 24.17 -15.11 4.54
C GLN A 3 23.70 -14.05 5.00
N VAL A 4 23.96 -14.10 5.80
CA VAL A 4 23.61 -12.89 6.43
C VAL A 4 23.73 -11.71 5.58
N ALA A 5 24.76 -11.65 4.90
CA ALA A 5 24.90 -10.59 3.94
C ALA A 5 23.72 -10.54 3.01
N THR A 6 23.06 -11.66 2.87
CA THR A 6 21.92 -11.70 1.97
C THR A 6 20.71 -11.01 2.52
N THR A 7 20.65 -10.77 3.82
CA THR A 7 19.49 -10.11 4.37
C THR A 7 19.57 -8.61 4.27
N GLU A 8 20.73 -8.09 3.95
CA GLU A 8 20.87 -6.66 3.79
C GLU A 8 20.79 -6.30 2.34
N PRO A 9 20.04 -5.27 2.00
CA PRO A 9 19.99 -4.87 0.61
C PRO A 9 21.38 -4.39 0.19
N SER A 10 21.76 -4.76 -1.01
CA SER A 10 22.94 -4.17 -1.58
C SER A 10 22.66 -2.70 -1.85
N SER A 11 23.72 -1.97 -2.16
CA SER A 11 23.58 -0.55 -2.43
C SER A 11 22.52 -0.33 -3.49
N GLY A 12 21.51 0.45 -3.18
CA GLY A 12 20.44 0.76 -4.10
C GLY A 12 19.29 -0.21 -4.12
N ALA A 13 19.38 -1.30 -3.35
CA ALA A 13 18.29 -2.26 -3.31
C ALA A 13 17.31 -1.92 -2.19
N GLU A 14 16.05 -2.19 -2.44
CA GLU A 14 14.99 -2.04 -1.45
C GLU A 14 14.14 -3.28 -1.46
N GLN A 15 13.52 -3.57 -0.33
CA GLN A 15 12.57 -4.67 -0.23
C GLN A 15 11.15 -4.14 -0.25
N PHE A 16 10.32 -4.83 -1.01
CA PHE A 16 8.92 -4.46 -1.14
C PHE A 16 8.04 -5.66 -0.86
N LEU A 17 6.94 -5.43 -0.17
CA LEU A 17 5.88 -6.41 -0.06
C LEU A 17 5.00 -6.24 -1.28
N THR A 18 4.82 -7.30 -2.06
CA THR A 18 3.97 -7.22 -3.24
C THR A 18 2.60 -7.80 -2.93
N PHE A 19 1.61 -7.22 -3.58
CA PHE A 19 0.23 -7.64 -3.41
C PHE A 19 -0.51 -7.45 -4.72
N VAL A 20 -1.65 -8.12 -4.83
CA VAL A 20 -2.46 -8.09 -6.04
C VAL A 20 -3.66 -7.19 -5.81
N LEU A 21 -3.93 -6.38 -6.80
CA LEU A 21 -5.10 -5.51 -6.78
C LEU A 21 -5.60 -5.40 -8.21
N GLY A 22 -6.80 -5.91 -8.45
CA GLY A 22 -7.38 -5.85 -9.79
C GLY A 22 -6.60 -6.61 -10.84
N GLY A 23 -5.91 -7.67 -10.45
CA GLY A 23 -5.14 -8.47 -11.39
C GLY A 23 -3.72 -7.99 -11.63
N GLU A 24 -3.34 -6.84 -11.08
CA GLU A 24 -2.00 -6.30 -11.24
C GLU A 24 -1.24 -6.38 -9.93
N GLU A 25 0.07 -6.45 -10.02
CA GLU A 25 0.91 -6.49 -8.83
C GLU A 25 1.40 -5.10 -8.46
N TYR A 26 1.31 -4.81 -7.18
CA TYR A 26 1.77 -3.55 -6.59
C TYR A 26 2.75 -3.87 -5.49
N GLY A 27 3.57 -2.91 -5.13
CA GLY A 27 4.51 -3.08 -4.04
C GLY A 27 4.54 -1.88 -3.10
N VAL A 28 4.72 -2.17 -1.82
CA VAL A 28 4.89 -1.15 -0.82
C VAL A 28 6.19 -1.47 -0.08
N THR A 29 6.96 -0.45 0.27
CA THR A 29 8.24 -0.70 0.94
C THR A 29 8.00 -1.45 2.25
N ILE A 30 8.82 -2.47 2.46
CA ILE A 30 8.67 -3.30 3.66
C ILE A 30 8.89 -2.49 4.93
N LEU A 31 9.60 -1.38 4.82
CA LEU A 31 9.86 -0.54 5.99
C LEU A 31 8.60 0.09 6.55
N GLN A 32 7.56 0.21 5.76
CA GLN A 32 6.30 0.77 6.23
C GLN A 32 5.31 -0.28 6.67
N VAL A 33 5.57 -1.55 6.42
CA VAL A 33 4.63 -2.62 6.75
C VAL A 33 4.78 -2.98 8.20
N GLN A 34 3.68 -2.92 8.94
CA GLN A 34 3.66 -3.29 10.34
C GLN A 34 3.09 -4.67 10.58
N GLY A 35 2.25 -5.12 9.66
CA GLY A 35 1.67 -6.45 9.77
C GLY A 35 0.69 -6.71 8.67
N ILE A 36 0.24 -7.94 8.58
CA ILE A 36 -0.74 -8.38 7.61
C ILE A 36 -1.74 -9.23 8.36
N GLN A 37 -3.02 -9.00 8.12
CA GLN A 37 -4.04 -9.83 8.74
C GLN A 37 -5.18 -10.05 7.75
N GLY A 38 -5.90 -11.14 7.96
CA GLY A 38 -7.03 -11.44 7.10
C GLY A 38 -8.12 -10.41 7.25
N TRP A 39 -8.89 -10.25 6.19
CA TRP A 39 -10.02 -9.33 6.23
C TRP A 39 -11.06 -9.82 7.24
N ASP A 40 -11.55 -8.88 8.01
CA ASP A 40 -12.66 -9.11 8.90
C ASP A 40 -13.51 -7.86 8.86
N ARG A 41 -14.48 -7.78 9.71
CA ARG A 41 -15.37 -6.64 9.71
C ARG A 41 -14.69 -5.43 10.32
N CYS A 42 -15.08 -4.27 9.85
CA CYS A 42 -14.66 -3.02 10.46
C CYS A 42 -15.91 -2.22 10.85
N THR A 43 -15.72 -1.22 11.68
CA THR A 43 -16.81 -0.37 12.12
C THR A 43 -16.89 0.83 11.19
N PRO A 44 -17.99 0.99 10.46
CA PRO A 44 -18.09 2.13 9.53
C PRO A 44 -18.13 3.45 10.26
N ILE A 45 -17.59 4.47 9.60
CA ILE A 45 -17.60 5.83 10.12
C ILE A 45 -18.47 6.65 9.16
N PRO A 46 -19.46 7.38 9.65
CA PRO A 46 -20.29 8.20 8.76
C PRO A 46 -19.51 9.35 8.18
N ASN A 47 -19.95 9.77 7.00
CA ASN A 47 -19.43 10.98 6.33
C ASN A 47 -17.96 10.88 5.94
N THR A 48 -17.49 9.68 5.64
CA THR A 48 -16.16 9.48 5.07
C THR A 48 -16.29 9.15 3.59
N PRO A 49 -15.23 9.34 2.82
CA PRO A 49 -15.25 8.90 1.43
C PRO A 49 -15.51 7.41 1.33
N ASP A 50 -15.99 6.97 0.18
CA ASP A 50 -16.39 5.57 0.03
C ASP A 50 -15.20 4.61 0.12
N TYR A 51 -13.96 5.09 -0.10
CA TYR A 51 -12.81 4.22 0.03
C TYR A 51 -12.38 4.01 1.49
N ILE A 52 -12.97 4.73 2.42
CA ILE A 52 -12.75 4.48 3.85
C ILE A 52 -13.84 3.50 4.29
N LEU A 53 -13.45 2.26 4.54
CA LEU A 53 -14.43 1.26 4.96
C LEU A 53 -14.84 1.41 6.40
N GLY A 54 -13.99 2.00 7.22
CA GLY A 54 -14.25 2.18 8.63
C GLY A 54 -12.98 2.10 9.43
N VAL A 55 -13.09 1.66 10.66
CA VAL A 55 -11.93 1.52 11.55
C VAL A 55 -11.97 0.16 12.22
N ILE A 56 -10.80 -0.32 12.61
CA ILE A 56 -10.70 -1.49 13.46
C ILE A 56 -9.91 -1.13 14.71
N ASN A 57 -10.08 -1.94 15.73
CA ASN A 57 -9.27 -1.81 16.94
C ASN A 57 -8.15 -2.83 16.82
N LEU A 58 -6.92 -2.34 16.76
CA LEU A 58 -5.75 -3.20 16.66
C LEU A 58 -4.90 -2.96 17.89
N ARG A 59 -5.01 -3.90 18.84
CA ARG A 59 -4.24 -3.83 20.09
C ARG A 59 -4.46 -2.52 20.83
N GLY A 60 -5.70 -2.04 20.83
CA GLY A 60 -6.05 -0.81 21.52
C GLY A 60 -5.93 0.44 20.69
N ALA A 61 -5.38 0.35 19.51
CA ALA A 61 -5.27 1.50 18.61
C ALA A 61 -6.38 1.45 17.58
N ILE A 62 -6.94 2.59 17.28
CA ILE A 62 -7.97 2.71 16.25
C ILE A 62 -7.27 2.94 14.92
N VAL A 63 -7.50 2.03 13.98
CA VAL A 63 -6.80 2.03 12.69
C VAL A 63 -7.82 2.19 11.58
N PRO A 64 -7.74 3.27 10.79
CA PRO A 64 -8.61 3.43 9.63
C PRO A 64 -8.30 2.39 8.57
N ILE A 65 -9.32 1.94 7.88
CA ILE A 65 -9.22 0.90 6.87
C ILE A 65 -9.59 1.50 5.51
N VAL A 66 -8.68 1.40 4.57
CA VAL A 66 -8.81 1.96 3.24
C VAL A 66 -8.93 0.83 2.24
N ASP A 67 -9.97 0.90 1.40
CA ASP A 67 -10.12 -0.03 0.29
C ASP A 67 -9.35 0.53 -0.90
N LEU A 68 -8.20 -0.06 -1.22
CA LEU A 68 -7.36 0.46 -2.28
C LEU A 68 -8.01 0.38 -3.64
N ARG A 69 -8.87 -0.61 -3.89
CA ARG A 69 -9.58 -0.66 -5.15
C ARG A 69 -10.40 0.61 -5.34
N ARG A 70 -11.14 0.99 -4.32
CA ARG A 70 -11.97 2.18 -4.41
C ARG A 70 -11.13 3.45 -4.47
N ARG A 71 -10.03 3.46 -3.74
CA ARG A 71 -9.15 4.63 -3.75
C ARG A 71 -8.57 4.88 -5.13
N PHE A 72 -8.31 3.81 -5.88
CA PHE A 72 -7.77 3.91 -7.24
C PHE A 72 -8.87 4.02 -8.30
N GLY A 73 -10.13 4.04 -7.89
CA GLY A 73 -11.21 4.14 -8.86
C GLY A 73 -11.54 2.86 -9.58
N MET A 74 -11.09 1.73 -9.06
CA MET A 74 -11.42 0.43 -9.63
C MET A 74 -12.80 -0.01 -9.19
N PRO A 75 -13.45 -0.90 -9.96
CA PRO A 75 -14.72 -1.45 -9.50
C PRO A 75 -14.54 -2.18 -8.18
N ALA A 76 -15.54 -2.05 -7.31
CA ALA A 76 -15.51 -2.75 -6.03
C ALA A 76 -15.61 -4.24 -6.31
N ALA A 77 -14.99 -5.02 -5.43
CA ALA A 77 -15.03 -6.47 -5.53
C ALA A 77 -15.48 -7.02 -4.19
N GLU A 78 -16.03 -8.23 -4.23
CA GLU A 78 -16.38 -8.91 -3.02
C GLU A 78 -15.13 -9.36 -2.29
N PHE A 79 -15.14 -9.27 -0.99
CA PHE A 79 -14.03 -9.73 -0.18
C PHE A 79 -14.16 -11.23 0.02
N GLY A 80 -13.06 -11.93 -0.16
CA GLY A 80 -13.04 -13.36 -0.09
C GLY A 80 -11.91 -13.88 0.77
N PRO A 81 -11.61 -15.16 0.65
CA PRO A 81 -10.62 -15.79 1.53
C PRO A 81 -9.21 -15.24 1.39
N THR A 82 -8.87 -14.66 0.24
CA THR A 82 -7.53 -14.10 0.05
C THR A 82 -7.45 -12.62 0.40
N THR A 83 -8.58 -11.97 0.64
CA THR A 83 -8.59 -10.54 0.98
C THR A 83 -7.89 -10.33 2.30
N VAL A 84 -6.95 -9.41 2.31
CA VAL A 84 -6.16 -9.15 3.51
C VAL A 84 -6.04 -7.65 3.74
N VAL A 85 -5.69 -7.32 4.97
CA VAL A 85 -5.39 -5.94 5.35
C VAL A 85 -3.90 -5.85 5.61
N ILE A 86 -3.23 -4.97 4.88
CA ILE A 86 -1.83 -4.68 5.12
C ILE A 86 -1.80 -3.46 6.03
N VAL A 87 -1.28 -3.64 7.23
CA VAL A 87 -1.19 -2.54 8.19
C VAL A 87 0.12 -1.83 7.94
N VAL A 88 0.03 -0.54 7.63
CA VAL A 88 1.20 0.25 7.27
C VAL A 88 1.29 1.47 8.16
N ARG A 89 2.51 1.94 8.34
CA ARG A 89 2.77 3.20 9.00
C ARG A 89 3.17 4.22 7.96
N VAL A 90 2.51 5.36 7.98
CA VAL A 90 2.78 6.43 7.03
C VAL A 90 3.23 7.66 7.78
N SER A 91 4.10 8.42 7.14
CA SER A 91 4.62 9.65 7.71
C SER A 91 4.03 10.84 6.99
N THR A 92 3.54 11.79 7.75
CA THR A 92 3.09 13.05 7.21
C THR A 92 3.95 14.16 7.80
N GLU A 93 3.72 15.37 7.37
CA GLU A 93 4.51 16.50 7.88
C GLU A 93 4.36 16.67 9.39
N ARG A 94 3.25 16.22 9.95
CA ARG A 94 2.95 16.47 11.35
C ARG A 94 3.15 15.27 12.23
N SER A 95 2.98 14.08 11.70
CA SER A 95 3.01 12.92 12.56
C SER A 95 3.06 11.65 11.75
N GLU A 96 3.18 10.55 12.46
CA GLU A 96 3.04 9.23 11.86
C GLU A 96 1.66 8.70 12.15
N ARG A 97 1.13 7.95 11.20
CA ARG A 97 -0.19 7.35 11.32
C ARG A 97 -0.14 5.90 10.87
N THR A 98 -1.01 5.10 11.44
CA THR A 98 -1.16 3.70 11.06
C THR A 98 -2.46 3.54 10.31
N LEU A 99 -2.41 2.87 9.18
CA LEU A 99 -3.58 2.61 8.34
C LEU A 99 -3.60 1.14 7.96
N GLY A 100 -4.79 0.66 7.62
CA GLY A 100 -4.93 -0.66 7.02
C GLY A 100 -5.33 -0.52 5.57
N LEU A 101 -4.65 -1.21 4.69
CA LEU A 101 -4.94 -1.19 3.26
C LEU A 101 -5.53 -2.53 2.88
N VAL A 102 -6.75 -2.53 2.35
CA VAL A 102 -7.41 -3.76 1.93
C VAL A 102 -6.99 -4.05 0.50
N VAL A 103 -6.46 -5.23 0.28
CA VAL A 103 -5.99 -5.66 -1.03
C VAL A 103 -6.56 -7.04 -1.34
N ASP A 104 -6.49 -7.43 -2.60
CA ASP A 104 -7.08 -8.70 -3.04
C ASP A 104 -6.31 -9.89 -2.48
N ALA A 105 -5.00 -9.80 -2.45
CA ALA A 105 -4.15 -10.89 -1.96
C ALA A 105 -2.73 -10.35 -1.79
N VAL A 106 -1.99 -10.96 -0.88
CA VAL A 106 -0.57 -10.66 -0.71
C VAL A 106 0.22 -11.71 -1.47
N SER A 107 1.28 -11.30 -2.15
CA SER A 107 2.12 -12.20 -2.91
C SER A 107 3.39 -12.58 -2.15
N GLU A 108 4.36 -11.68 -2.10
CA GLU A 108 5.66 -12.02 -1.53
C GLU A 108 6.44 -10.76 -1.22
N VAL A 109 7.57 -10.93 -0.55
CA VAL A 109 8.54 -9.85 -0.37
C VAL A 109 9.60 -10.03 -1.44
N CYS A 110 9.90 -8.98 -2.17
CA CYS A 110 10.90 -9.05 -3.22
C CYS A 110 11.93 -7.94 -3.05
N ASN A 111 13.10 -8.18 -3.61
CA ASN A 111 14.17 -7.20 -3.63
C ASN A 111 14.16 -6.49 -4.96
N VAL A 112 14.24 -5.17 -4.93
CA VAL A 112 14.26 -4.36 -6.14
C VAL A 112 15.54 -3.54 -6.13
N ASN A 113 16.40 -3.80 -7.09
CA ASN A 113 17.62 -3.03 -7.25
C ASN A 113 17.34 -1.75 -8.01
N ALA A 114 18.18 -0.76 -7.81
CA ALA A 114 18.00 0.50 -8.49
C ALA A 114 17.96 0.33 -10.01
N GLY A 115 18.72 -0.62 -10.53
CA GLY A 115 18.74 -0.85 -11.98
C GLY A 115 17.49 -1.50 -12.53
N ASP A 116 16.67 -2.10 -11.66
CA ASP A 116 15.43 -2.74 -12.08
C ASP A 116 14.24 -1.81 -11.97
N ARG A 117 14.48 -0.56 -11.64
CA ARG A 117 13.43 0.37 -11.30
C ARG A 117 13.38 1.49 -12.31
N GLN A 118 12.20 1.82 -12.77
CA GLN A 118 12.00 2.86 -13.76
C GLN A 118 10.93 3.81 -13.25
N PRO A 119 11.03 5.09 -13.63
CA PRO A 119 9.98 6.04 -13.24
C PRO A 119 8.67 5.69 -13.92
N ALA A 120 7.57 6.15 -13.31
CA ALA A 120 6.27 5.95 -13.91
C ALA A 120 6.21 6.70 -15.24
N PRO A 121 5.67 6.07 -16.28
CA PRO A 121 5.54 6.77 -17.55
C PRO A 121 4.50 7.87 -17.47
N ASP A 122 4.60 8.79 -18.41
CA ASP A 122 3.62 9.84 -18.52
C ASP A 122 2.45 9.30 -19.33
N PHE A 123 1.31 9.15 -18.67
CA PHE A 123 0.12 8.61 -19.31
C PHE A 123 -0.73 9.68 -19.98
N GLY A 124 -0.33 10.94 -19.89
CA GLY A 124 -1.06 12.02 -20.54
C GLY A 124 -1.88 12.83 -19.54
N ALA A 125 -2.54 13.82 -20.07
CA ALA A 125 -3.28 14.76 -19.25
C ALA A 125 -4.42 14.06 -18.54
N GLY A 126 -4.63 14.41 -17.29
CA GLY A 126 -5.74 13.89 -16.52
C GLY A 126 -5.48 12.61 -15.76
N ILE A 127 -4.36 11.96 -16.00
CA ILE A 127 -4.03 10.73 -15.27
C ILE A 127 -2.99 11.07 -14.21
N LYS A 128 -3.36 10.87 -12.97
CA LYS A 128 -2.48 11.19 -11.87
C LYS A 128 -1.72 9.96 -11.43
N THR A 129 -0.41 10.08 -11.39
CA THR A 129 0.45 8.99 -10.94
C THR A 129 1.32 9.45 -9.78
N ASP A 130 0.84 10.44 -9.02
CA ASP A 130 1.64 11.03 -7.96
C ASP A 130 2.02 10.04 -6.88
N PHE A 131 1.18 9.02 -6.68
CA PHE A 131 1.46 8.01 -5.66
C PHE A 131 2.15 6.78 -6.23
N VAL A 132 2.63 6.85 -7.45
CA VAL A 132 3.43 5.76 -8.01
C VAL A 132 4.89 6.19 -7.97
N LYS A 133 5.69 5.47 -7.17
CA LYS A 133 7.13 5.75 -7.09
C LYS A 133 7.86 5.35 -8.36
N GLY A 134 7.35 4.34 -9.04
CA GLY A 134 8.00 3.80 -10.20
C GLY A 134 7.51 2.42 -10.50
N LEU A 135 8.13 1.80 -11.48
CA LEU A 135 7.81 0.44 -11.89
C LEU A 135 9.07 -0.39 -11.72
N ALA A 136 8.88 -1.65 -11.37
CA ALA A 136 10.00 -2.57 -11.23
C ALA A 136 9.69 -3.83 -11.97
N THR A 137 10.73 -4.47 -12.50
CA THR A 137 10.61 -5.78 -13.12
C THR A 137 11.18 -6.79 -12.15
N VAL A 138 10.35 -7.72 -11.71
CA VAL A 138 10.75 -8.76 -10.77
C VAL A 138 10.34 -10.09 -11.36
N ASP A 139 11.30 -10.95 -11.66
CA ASP A 139 11.04 -12.28 -12.25
C ASP A 139 10.12 -12.16 -13.46
N LYS A 140 10.44 -11.23 -14.35
CA LYS A 140 9.69 -10.99 -15.58
C LYS A 140 8.29 -10.48 -15.35
N ARG A 141 7.94 -10.08 -14.13
CA ARG A 141 6.66 -9.47 -13.82
C ARG A 141 6.87 -7.99 -13.58
N MET A 142 5.86 -7.22 -13.92
CA MET A 142 5.87 -5.79 -13.66
C MET A 142 5.19 -5.53 -12.33
N VAL A 143 5.85 -4.81 -11.45
CA VAL A 143 5.32 -4.44 -10.15
C VAL A 143 5.25 -2.91 -10.09
N ILE A 144 4.09 -2.39 -9.71
CA ILE A 144 3.89 -0.96 -9.57
C ILE A 144 4.22 -0.58 -8.14
N LEU A 145 5.27 0.22 -7.97
CA LEU A 145 5.73 0.60 -6.63
C LEU A 145 4.97 1.84 -6.16
N LEU A 146 4.38 1.75 -4.99
CA LEU A 146 3.53 2.81 -4.47
C LEU A 146 4.26 3.65 -3.44
N ASP A 147 3.95 4.93 -3.47
CA ASP A 147 4.37 5.87 -2.44
C ASP A 147 3.17 6.07 -1.52
N ILE A 148 3.14 5.29 -0.45
CA ILE A 148 1.99 5.29 0.45
C ILE A 148 1.88 6.62 1.19
N ASP A 149 2.99 7.22 1.55
CA ASP A 149 2.94 8.53 2.21
C ASP A 149 2.24 9.55 1.33
N ARG A 150 2.54 9.52 0.05
CA ARG A 150 1.95 10.46 -0.88
C ARG A 150 0.49 10.16 -1.13
N LEU A 151 0.17 8.88 -1.25
CA LEU A 151 -1.20 8.45 -1.42
C LEU A 151 -2.08 8.95 -0.29
N VAL A 152 -1.57 8.88 0.92
CA VAL A 152 -2.32 9.26 2.10
C VAL A 152 -2.36 10.76 2.27
N SER A 153 -1.26 11.46 2.02
CA SER A 153 -1.21 12.89 2.27
C SER A 153 -2.04 13.69 1.28
N GLU A 154 -2.36 13.12 0.12
CA GLU A 154 -3.11 13.84 -0.89
C GLU A 154 -4.60 13.62 -0.74
N GLY A 155 -5.12 13.91 0.41
CA GLY A 155 -6.55 13.93 0.62
C GLY A 155 -7.03 12.99 1.69
N LEU A 156 -6.40 11.83 1.81
CA LEU A 156 -6.93 10.81 2.72
C LEU A 156 -6.83 11.25 4.17
N LEU A 157 -5.63 11.56 4.63
CA LEU A 157 -5.47 11.99 6.02
C LEU A 157 -6.04 13.36 6.25
N GLY A 158 -6.05 14.19 5.24
CA GLY A 158 -6.69 15.48 5.36
C GLY A 158 -8.15 15.35 5.72
N GLU A 159 -8.83 14.41 5.08
CA GLU A 159 -10.24 14.18 5.37
C GLU A 159 -10.44 13.55 6.73
N LEU A 160 -9.52 12.69 7.14
CA LEU A 160 -9.63 12.03 8.44
C LEU A 160 -9.25 12.94 9.59
N SER A 161 -8.46 13.95 9.34
CA SER A 161 -7.95 14.80 10.43
C SER A 161 -8.67 16.11 10.58
N VAL A 162 -9.79 16.28 9.91
CA VAL A 162 -10.52 17.52 9.94
C VAL A 162 -11.34 17.66 11.21
N HIS A 163 -11.23 16.85 12.13
CA HIS A 163 -11.97 17.05 13.36
C HIS A 163 -11.15 16.82 14.55
#